data_7e6bfaf9f5374da7e02a9c82905afcd9
#
_entry.id   7e6bfaf9f5374da7e02a9c82905afcd9
#
_cell.length_a   1.000
_cell.length_b   1.000
_cell.length_c   1.000
_cell.angle_alpha   90.00
_cell.angle_beta   90.00
_cell.angle_gamma   90.00
#
_symmetry.space_group_name_H-M   'P 1'
#
loop_
_entity.id
_entity.type
_entity.pdbx_description
1 polymer ?
#
loop_
_entity_poly.entity_id
_entity_poly.type
_entity_poly.pdbx_seq_one_letter_code
_entity_poly.pdbx_strand_id
1 'polypeptide(L)' 'MEKLESHVAHLEHQVEQINEVAIEQGKLLDKLRKEIQRQSSSLQTLELERMRANVQKPPHYQ' A
#
# COMPACT_ATOMS: atom_id res chain seq x y z
N MET A 1 10.75 35.57 27.58
CA MET A 1 11.54 34.33 27.66
C MET A 1 10.65 33.13 27.81
N GLU A 2 9.75 33.17 28.79
CA GLU A 2 8.82 32.05 28.98
C GLU A 2 7.97 31.75 27.76
N LYS A 3 7.56 32.77 27.03
CA LYS A 3 6.76 32.61 25.82
C LYS A 3 7.53 31.87 24.73
N LEU A 4 8.84 32.13 24.61
CA LEU A 4 9.66 31.46 23.61
C LEU A 4 9.85 29.99 23.95
N GLU A 5 10.09 29.68 25.21
CA GLU A 5 10.24 28.30 25.65
C GLU A 5 8.96 27.53 25.47
N SER A 6 7.83 28.15 25.81
CA SER A 6 6.51 27.55 25.62
C SER A 6 6.23 27.31 24.15
N HIS A 7 6.64 28.24 23.30
CA HIS A 7 6.46 28.14 21.86
C HIS A 7 7.28 27.00 21.27
N VAL A 8 8.53 26.89 21.72
CA VAL A 8 9.44 25.82 21.28
C VAL A 8 8.91 24.48 21.72
N ALA A 9 8.46 24.37 22.95
CA ALA A 9 7.89 23.12 23.45
C ALA A 9 6.66 22.72 22.66
N HIS A 10 5.83 23.68 22.30
CA HIS A 10 4.65 23.42 21.48
C HIS A 10 5.02 22.92 20.08
N LEU A 11 6.02 23.56 19.47
CA LEU A 11 6.51 23.15 18.16
C LEU A 11 7.13 21.76 18.20
N GLU A 12 7.90 21.47 19.24
CA GLU A 12 8.49 20.15 19.41
C GLU A 12 7.41 19.08 19.52
N HIS A 13 6.35 19.38 20.26
CA HIS A 13 5.22 18.47 20.39
C HIS A 13 4.55 18.23 19.04
N GLN A 14 4.38 19.29 18.26
CA GLN A 14 3.79 19.18 16.93
C GLN A 14 4.67 18.34 15.99
N VAL A 15 5.98 18.54 16.06
CA VAL A 15 6.92 17.75 15.26
C VAL A 15 6.83 16.27 15.64
N GLU A 16 6.75 15.97 16.91
CA GLU A 16 6.59 14.59 17.37
C GLU A 16 5.31 13.96 16.83
N GLN A 17 4.21 14.72 16.88
CA GLN A 17 2.93 14.25 16.34
C GLN A 17 3.02 13.98 14.84
N ILE A 18 3.66 14.88 14.10
CA ILE A 18 3.86 14.71 12.67
C ILE A 18 4.70 13.47 12.39
N ASN A 19 5.74 13.24 13.18
CA ASN A 19 6.58 12.06 13.04
C ASN A 19 5.79 10.79 13.27
N GLU A 20 4.93 10.76 14.29
CA GLU A 20 4.09 9.61 14.58
C GLU A 20 3.15 9.31 13.42
N VAL A 21 2.50 10.36 12.89
CA VAL A 21 1.61 10.22 11.75
C VAL A 21 2.37 9.71 10.53
N ALA A 22 3.56 10.25 10.29
CA ALA A 22 4.38 9.83 9.16
C ALA A 22 4.76 8.35 9.27
N ILE A 23 5.10 7.89 10.46
CA ILE A 23 5.43 6.49 10.69
C ILE A 23 4.22 5.61 10.44
N GLU A 24 3.06 6.01 10.94
CA GLU A 24 1.81 5.26 10.73
C GLU A 24 1.44 5.19 9.27
N GLN A 25 1.57 6.32 8.56
CA GLN A 25 1.31 6.37 7.13
C GLN A 25 2.26 5.47 6.36
N GLY A 26 3.53 5.45 6.75
CA GLY A 26 4.52 4.57 6.15
C GLY A 26 4.15 3.11 6.30
N LYS A 27 3.68 2.72 7.47
CA LYS A 27 3.23 1.36 7.73
C LYS A 27 2.01 1.02 6.89
N LEU A 28 1.06 1.93 6.79
CA LEU A 28 -0.14 1.74 5.99
C LEU A 28 0.20 1.60 4.51
N LEU A 29 1.09 2.44 4.01
CA LEU A 29 1.54 2.36 2.62
C LEU A 29 2.21 1.04 2.33
N ASP A 30 3.00 0.55 3.27
CA ASP A 30 3.66 -0.74 3.11
C ASP A 30 2.64 -1.88 3.03
N LYS A 31 1.63 -1.84 3.90
CA LYS A 31 0.54 -2.82 3.86
C LYS A 31 -0.20 -2.78 2.53
N LEU A 32 -0.52 -1.57 2.06
CA LEU A 32 -1.21 -1.40 0.79
C LEU A 32 -0.38 -1.91 -0.37
N ARG A 33 0.92 -1.64 -0.34
CA ARG A 33 1.83 -2.11 -1.37
C ARG A 33 1.83 -3.63 -1.44
N LYS A 34 1.92 -4.28 -0.29
CA LYS A 34 1.90 -5.74 -0.21
C LYS A 34 0.58 -6.30 -0.71
N GLU A 35 -0.52 -5.65 -0.36
CA GLU A 35 -1.84 -6.08 -0.80
C GLU A 35 -1.98 -5.94 -2.32
N ILE A 36 -1.50 -4.84 -2.88
CA ILE A 36 -1.52 -4.64 -4.32
C ILE A 36 -0.69 -5.70 -5.03
N GLN A 37 0.48 -6.02 -4.51
CA GLN A 37 1.33 -7.06 -5.08
C GLN A 37 0.63 -8.42 -5.05
N ARG A 38 -0.02 -8.72 -3.93
CA ARG A 38 -0.77 -9.97 -3.79
C ARG A 38 -1.90 -10.05 -4.81
N GLN A 39 -2.65 -8.98 -4.95
CA GLN A 39 -3.77 -8.92 -5.90
C GLN A 39 -3.27 -9.00 -7.35
N SER A 40 -2.17 -8.33 -7.65
CA SER A 40 -1.55 -8.38 -8.97
C SER A 40 -1.16 -9.80 -9.33
N SER A 41 -0.54 -10.50 -8.39
CA SER A 41 -0.14 -11.90 -8.60
C SER A 41 -1.35 -12.78 -8.83
N SER A 42 -2.41 -12.57 -8.05
CA SER A 42 -3.65 -13.32 -8.21
C SER A 42 -4.27 -13.10 -9.58
N LEU A 43 -4.28 -11.84 -10.03
CA LEU A 43 -4.83 -11.50 -11.34
C LEU A 43 -4.00 -12.12 -12.46
N GLN A 44 -2.70 -12.09 -12.34
CA GLN A 44 -1.81 -12.72 -13.33
C GLN A 44 -2.07 -14.20 -13.42
N THR A 45 -2.23 -14.85 -12.27
CA THR A 45 -2.52 -16.28 -12.24
C THR A 45 -3.85 -16.57 -12.92
N LEU A 46 -4.87 -15.76 -12.64
CA LEU A 46 -6.17 -15.91 -13.29
C LEU A 46 -6.10 -15.75 -14.79
N GLU A 47 -5.34 -14.74 -15.24
CA GLU A 47 -5.15 -14.50 -16.67
C GLU A 47 -4.44 -15.66 -17.33
N LEU A 48 -3.42 -16.20 -16.70
CA LEU A 48 -2.69 -17.34 -17.23
C LEU A 48 -3.59 -18.56 -17.32
N GLU A 49 -4.39 -18.80 -16.31
CA GLU A 49 -5.34 -19.91 -16.32
C GLU A 49 -6.37 -19.75 -17.42
N ARG A 50 -6.83 -18.52 -17.61
CA ARG A 50 -7.78 -18.21 -18.67
C ARG A 50 -7.18 -18.47 -20.04
N MET A 51 -5.94 -18.03 -20.23
CA MET A 51 -5.21 -18.25 -21.48
C MET A 51 -5.00 -19.74 -21.75
N ARG A 52 -4.65 -20.49 -20.73
CA ARG A 52 -4.48 -21.94 -20.85
C ARG A 52 -5.79 -22.60 -21.24
N ALA A 53 -6.86 -22.21 -20.57
CA ALA A 53 -8.18 -22.74 -20.87
C ALA A 53 -8.58 -22.48 -22.30
N ASN A 54 -8.30 -21.26 -22.79
CA ASN A 54 -8.60 -20.90 -24.16
C ASN A 54 -7.77 -21.68 -25.17
N VAL A 55 -6.50 -21.89 -24.87
CA VAL A 55 -5.61 -22.64 -25.74
C VAL A 55 -5.94 -24.12 -25.76
N GLN A 56 -6.31 -24.66 -24.61
CA GLN A 56 -6.63 -26.08 -24.49
C GLN A 56 -7.99 -26.44 -25.04
N LYS A 57 -8.91 -25.50 -25.09
CA LYS A 57 -10.20 -25.75 -25.70
C LYS A 57 -10.05 -25.92 -27.20
N PRO A 58 -10.47 -27.05 -27.74
CA PRO A 58 -10.44 -27.21 -29.20
C PRO A 58 -11.44 -26.25 -29.81
N PRO A 59 -11.07 -25.74 -30.93
CA PRO A 59 -11.99 -24.79 -31.56
C PRO A 59 -13.22 -25.48 -32.06
N HIS A 60 -13.67 -26.23 -31.57
CA HIS A 60 -14.67 -26.77 -31.80
C HIS A 60 -15.75 -26.46 -32.27
N TYR A 61 -15.69 -26.30 -32.17
CA TYR A 61 -16.51 -26.13 -32.49
C TYR A 61 -16.84 -26.10 -33.51
N GLN A 62 -16.40 -26.30 -33.75
CA GLN A 62 -16.64 -26.28 -34.59
C GLN A 62 -17.17 -26.69 -34.78
#